data_c0479ce02fa538d0477bc38972bdda41
#
_entry.id   c0479ce02fa538d0477bc38972bdda41
#
_cell.length_a   1.000
_cell.length_b   1.000
_cell.length_c   1.000
_cell.angle_alpha   90.00
_cell.angle_beta   90.00
_cell.angle_gamma   90.00
#
_symmetry.space_group_name_H-M   'P 1'
#
loop_
_entity.id
_entity.type
_entity.pdbx_description
1 polymer ?
#
loop_
_entity_poly.entity_id
_entity_poly.type
_entity_poly.pdbx_seq_one_letter_code
_entity_poly.pdbx_strand_id
1 'polypeptide(L)' 'MSSNAPHIRIGTRGSDLALWQAHHVRDLLQARGATVEIVVLKTGGDQIQNV' A
#
# COMPACT_ATOMS: atom_id res chain seq x y z
N MET A 1 8.26 8.98 22.57
CA MET A 1 8.03 8.78 22.16
C MET A 1 7.76 8.94 21.24
N SER A 2 7.96 9.17 20.87
CA SER A 2 7.81 9.38 19.97
C SER A 2 7.48 8.66 19.07
N SER A 3 7.02 8.15 19.07
CA SER A 3 6.58 7.31 18.20
C SER A 3 5.68 7.84 17.24
N ASN A 4 5.88 8.90 16.72
CA ASN A 4 5.02 9.46 15.76
C ASN A 4 5.45 9.13 14.36
N ALA A 5 5.84 7.91 14.13
CA ALA A 5 6.18 7.49 12.80
C ALA A 5 4.96 7.65 11.91
N PRO A 6 5.10 8.21 10.72
CA PRO A 6 3.96 8.37 9.85
C PRO A 6 3.41 7.00 9.42
N HIS A 7 2.10 6.93 9.35
CA HIS A 7 1.45 5.72 8.88
C HIS A 7 0.94 6.00 7.47
N ILE A 8 1.48 5.29 6.52
CA ILE A 8 1.21 5.52 5.12
C ILE A 8 0.52 4.30 4.54
N ARG A 9 -0.55 4.52 3.82
CA ARG A 9 -1.22 3.45 3.11
C ARG A 9 -0.95 3.61 1.62
N ILE A 10 -0.52 2.54 0.99
CA ILE A 10 -0.26 2.55 -0.43
C ILE A 10 -1.34 1.72 -1.11
N GLY A 11 -2.15 2.37 -1.93
CA GLY A 11 -3.13 1.65 -2.73
C GLY A 11 -2.47 1.16 -4.00
N THR A 12 -2.67 -0.11 -4.32
CA THR A 12 -2.05 -0.68 -5.50
C THR A 12 -3.01 -1.66 -6.15
N ARG A 13 -2.86 -1.82 -7.45
CA ARG A 13 -3.60 -2.86 -8.14
C ARG A 13 -2.98 -4.20 -7.84
N GLY A 14 -3.66 -5.26 -8.22
CA GLY A 14 -3.17 -6.59 -7.95
C GLY A 14 -2.20 -7.14 -8.96
N SER A 15 -1.71 -6.35 -9.90
CA SER A 15 -0.77 -6.86 -10.90
C SER A 15 0.60 -7.04 -10.28
N ASP A 16 1.37 -7.94 -10.85
CA ASP A 16 2.70 -8.23 -10.31
C ASP A 16 3.58 -6.99 -10.31
N LEU A 17 3.53 -6.23 -11.39
CA LEU A 17 4.36 -5.04 -11.47
C LEU A 17 3.95 -4.01 -10.43
N ALA A 18 2.65 -3.82 -10.27
CA ALA A 18 2.17 -2.84 -9.29
C ALA A 18 2.55 -3.25 -7.88
N LEU A 19 2.44 -4.54 -7.58
CA LEU A 19 2.81 -5.03 -6.27
C LEU A 19 4.31 -4.86 -6.03
N TRP A 20 5.11 -5.14 -7.05
CA TRP A 20 6.55 -4.98 -6.92
C TRP A 20 6.88 -3.53 -6.62
N GLN A 21 6.25 -2.61 -7.33
CA GLN A 21 6.51 -1.19 -7.10
C GLN A 21 6.05 -0.76 -5.71
N ALA A 22 4.90 -1.23 -5.29
CA ALA A 22 4.40 -0.87 -3.97
C ALA A 22 5.33 -1.37 -2.87
N HIS A 23 5.80 -2.61 -3.00
CA HIS A 23 6.72 -3.15 -2.02
C HIS A 23 8.04 -2.39 -2.00
N HIS A 24 8.50 -1.99 -3.17
CA HIS A 24 9.75 -1.23 -3.24
C HIS A 24 9.61 0.11 -2.52
N VAL A 25 8.50 0.81 -2.76
CA VAL A 25 8.27 2.08 -2.10
C VAL A 25 8.11 1.86 -0.59
N ARG A 26 7.41 0.80 -0.21
CA ARG A 26 7.26 0.49 1.21
C ARG A 26 8.62 0.35 1.89
N ASP A 27 9.52 -0.40 1.25
CA ASP A 27 10.83 -0.63 1.84
C ASP A 27 11.59 0.68 2.02
N LEU A 28 11.51 1.56 1.04
CA LEU A 28 12.18 2.84 1.13
C LEU A 28 11.63 3.69 2.26
N LEU A 29 10.32 3.69 2.41
CA LEU A 29 9.69 4.48 3.45
C LEU A 29 9.95 3.89 4.83
N GLN A 30 9.91 2.57 4.95
CA GLN A 30 10.17 1.94 6.23
C GLN A 30 11.61 2.19 6.66
N ALA A 31 12.53 2.27 5.71
CA ALA A 31 13.92 2.57 6.04
C ALA A 31 14.04 3.96 6.65
N ARG A 32 13.04 4.81 6.43
CA ARG A 32 13.06 6.15 6.99
C ARG A 32 12.20 6.25 8.26
N GLY A 33 11.74 5.14 8.76
CA GLY A 33 10.99 5.13 9.99
C GLY A 33 9.48 5.18 9.83
N ALA A 34 8.97 5.11 8.62
CA ALA A 34 7.53 5.13 8.42
C ALA A 34 6.95 3.74 8.60
N THR A 35 5.69 3.69 8.99
CA THR A 35 4.91 2.46 8.99
C THR A 35 4.10 2.46 7.70
N VAL A 36 4.25 1.41 6.91
CA VAL A 36 3.61 1.39 5.60
C VAL A 36 2.72 0.17 5.49
N GLU A 37 1.51 0.39 5.02
CA GLU A 37 0.54 -0.67 4.79
C GLU A 37 0.21 -0.69 3.32
N ILE A 38 0.23 -1.87 2.71
CA ILE A 38 -0.11 -2.01 1.31
C ILE A 38 -1.52 -2.54 1.21
N VAL A 39 -2.36 -1.80 0.49
CA VAL A 39 -3.75 -2.16 0.31
C VAL A 39 -3.95 -2.51 -1.16
N VAL A 40 -4.34 -3.73 -1.42
CA VAL A 40 -4.57 -4.17 -2.79
C VAL A 40 -5.99 -3.79 -3.18
N LEU A 41 -6.11 -3.01 -4.22
CA LEU A 41 -7.41 -2.56 -4.70
C LEU A 41 -7.81 -3.41 -5.88
N LYS A 42 -8.98 -3.99 -5.79
CA LYS A 42 -9.48 -4.76 -6.90
C LYS A 42 -10.34 -3.87 -7.76
N THR A 43 -9.97 -3.79 -9.00
CA THR A 43 -10.72 -2.92 -9.87
C THR A 43 -11.49 -3.69 -10.89
N GLY A 44 -11.74 -4.88 -10.68
CA GLY A 44 -12.55 -5.64 -11.63
C GLY A 44 -13.98 -5.19 -11.58
N GLY A 45 -14.73 -5.63 -12.51
CA GLY A 45 -16.12 -5.27 -12.54
C GLY A 45 -16.89 -5.78 -11.38
N ASP A 46 -16.28 -6.48 -10.55
CA ASP A 46 -16.98 -7.01 -9.45
C ASP A 46 -16.96 -6.13 -8.30
N GLN A 47 -16.71 -5.11 -8.43
CA GLN A 47 -16.76 -4.40 -7.31
C GLN A 47 -17.89 -3.82 -7.07
N ILE A 48 -18.51 -3.88 -7.11
CA ILE A 48 -19.48 -3.41 -6.81
C ILE A 48 -20.35 -3.56 -6.07
N GLN A 49 -20.63 -3.62 -5.79
CA GLN A 49 -21.15 -3.66 -5.23
C GLN A 49 -21.63 -3.52 -4.60
N ASN A 50 -22.11 -3.31 -4.39
CA ASN A 50 -22.49 -3.14 -3.86
C ASN A 50 -22.82 -2.88 -3.28
N VAL A 51 -23.01 -2.72 -3.28
CA VAL A 51 -23.39 -2.41 -2.74
C VAL A 51 -23.95 -2.23 -2.39
#